data_a0ea48afe0e6ea75f3825039fbd6b290
#
_entry.id   a0ea48afe0e6ea75f3825039fbd6b290
#
_cell.length_a   1.000
_cell.length_b   1.000
_cell.length_c   1.000
_cell.angle_alpha   90.00
_cell.angle_beta   90.00
_cell.angle_gamma   90.00
#
_symmetry.space_group_name_H-M   'P 1'
#
loop_
_entity.id
_entity.type
_entity.pdbx_description
1 polymer ?
#
loop_
_entity_poly.entity_id
_entity_poly.type
_entity_poly.pdbx_seq_one_letter_code
_entity_poly.pdbx_strand_id
1 'polypeptide(L)'
;INIRLETCIFALKQSEIAMTAKEKINQLRAELHQHNYNYYVLNTPEISDKEFDDMMRELQDLEKEYPEYQDGNSPTMRVGSDLNKNFTQVPHKYPMLSLGNTYSESEVADFYDRVKKTLNEDFEICCELKYDGTSISLTYENGKLLRAVTRGDGEKGDDVTDNVKTIRTIPLVLHGNYPPLFEIRGEILMPWEVFEELNREKEAREEPLFAN
;
A
#
# COMPACT_ATOMS: atom_id res chain seq x y z
N ILE A 1 -36.99 43.89 24.39
CA ILE A 1 -36.24 42.68 24.89
C ILE A 1 -36.02 41.63 23.77
N ASN A 2 -36.68 41.78 22.60
CA ASN A 2 -36.57 40.78 21.50
C ASN A 2 -35.38 40.97 20.52
N ILE A 3 -34.67 42.09 20.59
CA ILE A 3 -33.56 42.37 19.64
C ILE A 3 -32.25 41.67 20.02
N ARG A 4 -32.06 41.23 21.27
CA ARG A 4 -30.85 40.53 21.71
C ARG A 4 -30.83 39.02 21.41
N LEU A 5 -31.97 38.39 21.18
CA LEU A 5 -32.03 36.97 20.84
C LEU A 5 -31.73 36.70 19.35
N GLU A 6 -32.24 37.56 18.45
CA GLU A 6 -31.99 37.41 17.02
C GLU A 6 -30.51 37.65 16.63
N THR A 7 -29.86 38.60 17.33
CA THR A 7 -28.41 38.86 17.10
C THR A 7 -27.53 37.70 17.61
N CYS A 8 -27.93 37.01 18.70
CA CYS A 8 -27.22 35.82 19.18
C CYS A 8 -27.43 34.59 18.26
N ILE A 9 -28.64 34.44 17.71
CA ILE A 9 -28.97 33.34 16.79
C ILE A 9 -28.27 33.57 15.43
N PHE A 10 -28.12 34.82 14.99
CA PHE A 10 -27.37 35.17 13.78
C PHE A 10 -25.85 34.99 13.97
N ALA A 11 -25.32 35.30 15.14
CA ALA A 11 -23.92 35.07 15.50
C ALA A 11 -23.58 33.58 15.67
N LEU A 12 -24.53 32.75 16.13
CA LEU A 12 -24.37 31.30 16.23
C LEU A 12 -24.47 30.58 14.87
N LYS A 13 -25.12 31.19 13.87
CA LYS A 13 -25.14 30.68 12.47
C LYS A 13 -23.94 31.08 11.64
N GLN A 14 -23.08 32.00 12.09
CA GLN A 14 -21.85 32.43 11.40
C GLN A 14 -20.60 31.75 11.89
N SER A 15 -20.65 30.75 12.78
CA SER A 15 -19.50 30.02 13.25
C SER A 15 -19.33 28.62 12.58
N GLU A 16 -19.97 28.35 11.45
CA GLU A 16 -19.40 27.42 10.49
C GLU A 16 -18.26 28.17 9.81
N ILE A 17 -17.05 28.06 10.38
CA ILE A 17 -15.81 28.44 9.71
C ILE A 17 -15.81 27.62 8.43
N ALA A 18 -16.04 28.25 7.29
CA ALA A 18 -15.98 27.59 6.00
C ALA A 18 -14.57 26.96 5.89
N MET A 19 -14.53 25.64 5.85
CA MET A 19 -13.29 24.89 5.70
C MET A 19 -12.58 25.34 4.42
N THR A 20 -11.29 25.62 4.49
CA THR A 20 -10.50 25.96 3.30
C THR A 20 -10.42 24.74 2.38
N ALA A 21 -10.22 24.95 1.08
CA ALA A 21 -10.03 23.86 0.12
C ALA A 21 -8.93 22.90 0.56
N LYS A 22 -7.82 23.44 1.09
CA LYS A 22 -6.72 22.64 1.63
C LYS A 22 -7.13 21.75 2.81
N GLU A 23 -7.89 22.30 3.74
CA GLU A 23 -8.38 21.54 4.91
C GLU A 23 -9.35 20.44 4.46
N LYS A 24 -10.25 20.73 3.52
CA LYS A 24 -11.19 19.75 2.97
C LYS A 24 -10.47 18.62 2.23
N ILE A 25 -9.48 18.93 1.38
CA ILE A 25 -8.64 17.95 0.70
C ILE A 25 -7.93 17.04 1.72
N ASN A 26 -7.31 17.61 2.75
CA ASN A 26 -6.61 16.85 3.76
C ASN A 26 -7.55 15.96 4.58
N GLN A 27 -8.74 16.44 4.90
CA GLN A 27 -9.75 15.66 5.58
C GLN A 27 -10.21 14.47 4.75
N LEU A 28 -10.59 14.70 3.48
CA LEU A 28 -11.02 13.62 2.57
C LEU A 28 -9.94 12.57 2.37
N ARG A 29 -8.67 12.98 2.24
CA ARG A 29 -7.56 12.04 2.15
C ARG A 29 -7.44 11.17 3.39
N ALA A 30 -7.51 11.76 4.58
CA ALA A 30 -7.42 11.04 5.84
C ALA A 30 -8.59 10.04 6.01
N GLU A 31 -9.81 10.48 5.73
CA GLU A 31 -11.01 9.64 5.81
C GLU A 31 -10.94 8.49 4.79
N LEU A 32 -10.60 8.75 3.54
CA LEU A 32 -10.47 7.72 2.50
C LEU A 32 -9.33 6.72 2.79
N HIS A 33 -8.21 7.17 3.34
CA HIS A 33 -7.17 6.24 3.81
C HIS A 33 -7.66 5.35 4.94
N GLN A 34 -8.42 5.91 5.90
CA GLN A 34 -9.00 5.13 7.00
C GLN A 34 -10.02 4.11 6.48
N HIS A 35 -10.93 4.51 5.56
CA HIS A 35 -11.91 3.61 4.98
C HIS A 35 -11.26 2.50 4.14
N ASN A 36 -10.22 2.81 3.37
CA ASN A 36 -9.41 1.79 2.69
C ASN A 36 -8.79 0.80 3.69
N TYR A 37 -8.23 1.28 4.79
CA TYR A 37 -7.65 0.44 5.83
C TYR A 37 -8.72 -0.45 6.48
N ASN A 38 -9.86 0.12 6.85
CA ASN A 38 -10.98 -0.64 7.45
C ASN A 38 -11.49 -1.72 6.49
N TYR A 39 -11.63 -1.41 5.20
CA TYR A 39 -12.16 -2.34 4.20
C TYR A 39 -11.15 -3.45 3.87
N TYR A 40 -9.91 -3.08 3.45
CA TYR A 40 -8.94 -4.05 2.89
C TYR A 40 -8.04 -4.73 3.93
N VAL A 41 -7.84 -4.14 5.10
CA VAL A 41 -6.96 -4.68 6.14
C VAL A 41 -7.75 -5.25 7.30
N LEU A 42 -8.74 -4.52 7.82
CA LEU A 42 -9.54 -4.96 8.96
C LEU A 42 -10.78 -5.76 8.57
N ASN A 43 -11.17 -5.75 7.29
CA ASN A 43 -12.42 -6.36 6.79
C ASN A 43 -13.67 -5.91 7.56
N THR A 44 -13.69 -4.63 7.96
CA THR A 44 -14.77 -4.00 8.73
C THR A 44 -15.17 -2.68 8.06
N PRO A 45 -15.86 -2.69 6.90
CA PRO A 45 -16.30 -1.46 6.25
C PRO A 45 -17.30 -0.70 7.10
N GLU A 46 -17.12 0.62 7.23
CA GLU A 46 -17.99 1.52 8.00
C GLU A 46 -18.93 2.34 7.13
N ILE A 47 -18.64 2.43 5.83
CA ILE A 47 -19.44 3.13 4.83
C ILE A 47 -19.75 2.22 3.65
N SER A 48 -20.76 2.56 2.86
CA SER A 48 -21.09 1.84 1.62
C SER A 48 -20.12 2.19 0.49
N ASP A 49 -20.03 1.31 -0.52
CA ASP A 49 -19.22 1.55 -1.72
C ASP A 49 -19.60 2.85 -2.41
N LYS A 50 -20.90 3.20 -2.41
CA LYS A 50 -21.38 4.45 -3.00
C LYS A 50 -20.86 5.68 -2.25
N GLU A 51 -20.90 5.67 -0.93
CA GLU A 51 -20.39 6.78 -0.11
C GLU A 51 -18.87 6.94 -0.30
N PHE A 52 -18.14 5.83 -0.38
CA PHE A 52 -16.73 5.85 -0.69
C PHE A 52 -16.43 6.45 -2.08
N ASP A 53 -17.18 6.04 -3.11
CA ASP A 53 -17.04 6.56 -4.48
C ASP A 53 -17.38 8.05 -4.57
N ASP A 54 -18.40 8.50 -3.84
CA ASP A 54 -18.80 9.91 -3.81
C ASP A 54 -17.68 10.77 -3.16
N MET A 55 -17.09 10.31 -2.04
CA MET A 55 -15.94 10.96 -1.39
C MET A 55 -14.71 10.96 -2.29
N MET A 56 -14.43 9.87 -2.99
CA MET A 56 -13.31 9.76 -3.93
C MET A 56 -13.45 10.75 -5.08
N ARG A 57 -14.65 10.89 -5.61
CA ARG A 57 -14.95 11.86 -6.69
C ARG A 57 -14.77 13.29 -6.21
N GLU A 58 -15.31 13.62 -5.02
CA GLU A 58 -15.14 14.95 -4.41
C GLU A 58 -13.65 15.29 -4.25
N LEU A 59 -12.83 14.35 -3.79
CA LEU A 59 -11.39 14.54 -3.66
C LEU A 59 -10.71 14.76 -5.03
N GLN A 60 -11.07 13.97 -6.04
CA GLN A 60 -10.53 14.11 -7.39
C GLN A 60 -10.84 15.49 -7.99
N ASP A 61 -12.08 15.97 -7.81
CA ASP A 61 -12.50 17.28 -8.32
C ASP A 61 -11.74 18.41 -7.61
N LEU A 62 -11.56 18.33 -6.29
CA LEU A 62 -10.80 19.32 -5.52
C LEU A 62 -9.30 19.28 -5.88
N GLU A 63 -8.68 18.11 -6.02
CA GLU A 63 -7.27 18.02 -6.42
C GLU A 63 -7.03 18.53 -7.85
N LYS A 64 -8.02 18.42 -8.74
CA LYS A 64 -7.99 18.99 -10.07
C LYS A 64 -8.14 20.50 -10.07
N GLU A 65 -9.00 21.03 -9.19
CA GLU A 65 -9.21 22.49 -9.04
C GLU A 65 -8.03 23.17 -8.35
N TYR A 66 -7.36 22.46 -7.41
CA TYR A 66 -6.24 22.98 -6.61
C TYR A 66 -4.98 22.10 -6.77
N PRO A 67 -4.33 22.12 -7.96
CA PRO A 67 -3.20 21.24 -8.26
C PRO A 67 -1.98 21.47 -7.36
N GLU A 68 -1.85 22.65 -6.73
CA GLU A 68 -0.80 22.96 -5.75
C GLU A 68 -0.89 22.11 -4.47
N TYR A 69 -2.01 21.46 -4.20
CA TYR A 69 -2.20 20.55 -3.06
C TYR A 69 -2.09 19.08 -3.43
N GLN A 70 -1.67 18.74 -4.64
CA GLN A 70 -1.47 17.34 -5.04
C GLN A 70 -0.46 16.64 -4.13
N ASP A 71 -0.75 15.38 -3.80
CA ASP A 71 0.13 14.49 -3.02
C ASP A 71 0.23 13.13 -3.75
N GLY A 72 1.47 12.70 -4.03
CA GLY A 72 1.72 11.42 -4.69
C GLY A 72 1.23 10.19 -3.92
N ASN A 73 0.86 10.36 -2.65
CA ASN A 73 0.24 9.34 -1.81
C ASN A 73 -1.26 9.58 -1.56
N SER A 74 -1.91 10.46 -2.34
CA SER A 74 -3.36 10.60 -2.29
C SER A 74 -4.04 9.27 -2.67
N PRO A 75 -5.19 8.93 -2.06
CA PRO A 75 -6.01 7.80 -2.50
C PRO A 75 -6.37 7.83 -3.99
N THR A 76 -6.46 9.03 -4.59
CA THR A 76 -6.74 9.24 -6.01
C THR A 76 -5.62 8.73 -6.92
N MET A 77 -4.38 8.60 -6.41
CA MET A 77 -3.24 8.08 -7.15
C MET A 77 -3.21 6.56 -7.29
N ARG A 78 -4.20 5.85 -6.72
CA ARG A 78 -4.34 4.39 -6.88
C ARG A 78 -4.93 3.96 -8.23
N VAL A 79 -5.32 4.92 -9.08
CA VAL A 79 -5.83 4.60 -10.42
C VAL A 79 -4.64 4.35 -11.34
N GLY A 80 -4.55 3.13 -11.88
CA GLY A 80 -3.53 2.78 -12.88
C GLY A 80 -3.69 3.64 -14.12
N SER A 81 -2.80 4.59 -14.32
CA SER A 81 -2.60 5.26 -15.59
C SER A 81 -1.53 4.49 -16.38
N ASP A 82 -1.39 4.77 -17.68
CA ASP A 82 -0.45 4.14 -18.62
C ASP A 82 0.93 3.89 -17.98
N LEU A 83 1.11 2.67 -17.43
CA LEU A 83 2.33 2.28 -16.74
C LEU A 83 3.47 2.19 -17.76
N ASN A 84 4.55 2.87 -17.46
CA ASN A 84 5.76 2.88 -18.28
C ASN A 84 6.30 1.46 -18.42
N LYS A 85 6.53 0.98 -19.64
CA LYS A 85 7.06 -0.36 -19.91
C LYS A 85 8.56 -0.51 -19.56
N ASN A 86 9.25 0.60 -19.29
CA ASN A 86 10.67 0.62 -18.93
C ASN A 86 10.81 1.08 -17.49
N PHE A 87 11.10 0.15 -16.59
CA PHE A 87 11.34 0.44 -15.19
C PHE A 87 12.76 1.02 -14.98
N THR A 88 12.86 1.96 -14.05
CA THR A 88 14.15 2.48 -13.59
C THR A 88 14.77 1.49 -12.61
N GLN A 89 16.04 1.14 -12.81
CA GLN A 89 16.78 0.30 -11.87
C GLN A 89 17.22 1.09 -10.66
N VAL A 90 16.95 0.56 -9.46
CA VAL A 90 17.27 1.19 -8.18
C VAL A 90 18.13 0.22 -7.34
N PRO A 91 19.28 0.67 -6.82
CA PRO A 91 20.06 -0.14 -5.91
C PRO A 91 19.36 -0.29 -4.55
N HIS A 92 19.44 -1.51 -3.99
CA HIS A 92 18.96 -1.77 -2.64
C HIS A 92 19.91 -1.18 -1.59
N LYS A 93 19.34 -0.59 -0.55
CA LYS A 93 20.15 -0.15 0.61
C LYS A 93 20.78 -1.33 1.35
N TYR A 94 20.05 -2.44 1.40
CA TYR A 94 20.51 -3.70 1.94
C TYR A 94 20.22 -4.81 0.91
N PRO A 95 21.17 -5.75 0.65
CA PRO A 95 20.95 -6.81 -0.32
C PRO A 95 19.67 -7.62 -0.03
N MET A 96 18.94 -8.00 -1.06
CA MET A 96 17.78 -8.90 -0.98
C MET A 96 18.23 -10.32 -1.27
N LEU A 97 18.65 -11.02 -0.21
CA LEU A 97 19.18 -12.37 -0.30
C LEU A 97 18.07 -13.39 -0.62
N SER A 98 18.44 -14.46 -1.34
CA SER A 98 17.58 -15.62 -1.52
C SER A 98 17.74 -16.58 -0.34
N LEU A 99 16.64 -17.24 0.04
CA LEU A 99 16.69 -18.32 1.02
C LEU A 99 17.30 -19.57 0.37
N GLY A 100 18.11 -20.31 1.14
CA GLY A 100 18.57 -21.64 0.75
C GLY A 100 17.43 -22.67 0.86
N ASN A 101 17.52 -23.72 0.05
CA ASN A 101 16.57 -24.83 0.09
C ASN A 101 17.17 -26.01 0.87
N THR A 102 16.29 -26.81 1.48
CA THR A 102 16.58 -28.12 2.06
C THR A 102 15.59 -29.13 1.49
N TYR A 103 16.04 -30.35 1.23
CA TYR A 103 15.23 -31.39 0.57
C TYR A 103 15.12 -32.67 1.40
N SER A 104 15.72 -32.72 2.59
CA SER A 104 15.72 -33.88 3.48
C SER A 104 15.69 -33.48 4.95
N GLU A 105 15.22 -34.39 5.79
CA GLU A 105 15.22 -34.19 7.26
C GLU A 105 16.65 -34.00 7.80
N SER A 106 17.63 -34.70 7.22
CA SER A 106 19.05 -34.55 7.62
C SER A 106 19.57 -33.14 7.36
N GLU A 107 19.21 -32.51 6.22
CA GLU A 107 19.62 -31.15 5.90
C GLU A 107 18.96 -30.12 6.84
N VAL A 108 17.72 -30.37 7.28
CA VAL A 108 17.06 -29.53 8.29
C VAL A 108 17.73 -29.68 9.66
N ALA A 109 18.10 -30.91 10.04
CA ALA A 109 18.87 -31.15 11.27
C ALA A 109 20.24 -30.46 11.23
N ASP A 110 20.97 -30.57 10.12
CA ASP A 110 22.25 -29.89 9.91
C ASP A 110 22.11 -28.36 10.00
N PHE A 111 21.02 -27.80 9.46
CA PHE A 111 20.72 -26.38 9.61
C PHE A 111 20.53 -25.98 11.07
N TYR A 112 19.74 -26.76 11.82
CA TYR A 112 19.51 -26.54 13.24
C TYR A 112 20.80 -26.55 14.03
N ASP A 113 21.64 -27.58 13.81
CA ASP A 113 22.91 -27.76 14.50
C ASP A 113 23.91 -26.64 14.21
N ARG A 114 23.95 -26.16 12.97
CA ARG A 114 24.79 -24.99 12.59
C ARG A 114 24.35 -23.74 13.34
N VAL A 115 23.06 -23.47 13.40
CA VAL A 115 22.52 -22.29 14.10
C VAL A 115 22.79 -22.40 15.60
N LYS A 116 22.49 -23.56 16.21
CA LYS A 116 22.74 -23.83 17.63
C LYS A 116 24.21 -23.66 18.01
N LYS A 117 25.11 -24.18 17.18
CA LYS A 117 26.57 -24.05 17.36
C LYS A 117 27.04 -22.59 17.29
N THR A 118 26.42 -21.78 16.41
CA THR A 118 26.76 -20.36 16.24
C THR A 118 26.25 -19.51 17.40
N LEU A 119 25.03 -19.75 17.85
CA LEU A 119 24.41 -19.02 18.95
C LEU A 119 24.94 -19.47 20.32
N ASN A 120 25.33 -20.77 20.45
CA ASN A 120 25.71 -21.43 21.69
C ASN A 120 24.64 -21.36 22.79
N GLU A 121 23.38 -21.31 22.40
CA GLU A 121 22.21 -21.30 23.26
C GLU A 121 21.01 -21.99 22.56
N ASP A 122 19.98 -22.30 23.33
CA ASP A 122 18.74 -22.82 22.76
C ASP A 122 17.95 -21.68 22.10
N PHE A 123 17.27 -22.00 21.00
CA PHE A 123 16.47 -21.05 20.21
C PHE A 123 15.19 -21.71 19.72
N GLU A 124 14.18 -20.89 19.45
CA GLU A 124 12.91 -21.31 18.87
C GLU A 124 12.94 -21.16 17.35
N ILE A 125 12.21 -22.03 16.65
CA ILE A 125 12.03 -21.95 15.20
C ILE A 125 10.60 -21.53 14.89
N CYS A 126 10.45 -20.46 14.13
CA CYS A 126 9.19 -20.07 13.53
C CYS A 126 9.08 -20.70 12.12
N CYS A 127 8.04 -21.50 11.91
CA CYS A 127 7.76 -22.11 10.60
C CYS A 127 6.67 -21.31 9.89
N GLU A 128 6.95 -20.86 8.67
CA GLU A 128 6.06 -20.08 7.85
C GLU A 128 5.93 -20.70 6.46
N LEU A 129 4.79 -20.44 5.79
CA LEU A 129 4.64 -20.81 4.38
C LEU A 129 5.56 -19.93 3.52
N LYS A 130 6.30 -20.56 2.64
CA LYS A 130 7.08 -19.84 1.62
C LYS A 130 6.20 -19.67 0.37
N TYR A 131 5.53 -18.54 0.33
CA TYR A 131 4.72 -18.19 -0.82
C TYR A 131 5.58 -17.92 -2.06
N ASP A 132 5.03 -18.21 -3.22
CA ASP A 132 5.65 -17.93 -4.52
C ASP A 132 4.91 -16.75 -5.17
N GLY A 133 5.64 -15.67 -5.41
CA GLY A 133 5.11 -14.43 -5.94
C GLY A 133 6.24 -13.49 -6.41
N THR A 134 6.05 -12.20 -6.20
CA THR A 134 7.07 -11.20 -6.52
C THR A 134 7.59 -10.56 -5.25
N SER A 135 8.86 -10.84 -4.93
CA SER A 135 9.51 -10.23 -3.76
C SER A 135 9.66 -8.72 -3.96
N ILE A 136 9.27 -7.97 -2.93
CA ILE A 136 9.21 -6.52 -2.96
C ILE A 136 9.87 -5.90 -1.71
N SER A 137 10.55 -4.78 -1.90
CA SER A 137 11.02 -3.89 -0.84
C SER A 137 10.21 -2.61 -0.89
N LEU A 138 9.53 -2.27 0.21
CA LEU A 138 8.75 -1.05 0.37
C LEU A 138 9.50 -0.11 1.32
N THR A 139 9.79 1.10 0.86
CA THR A 139 10.39 2.15 1.69
C THR A 139 9.32 3.14 2.09
N TYR A 140 9.21 3.39 3.39
CA TYR A 140 8.34 4.42 3.95
C TYR A 140 9.19 5.53 4.60
N GLU A 141 8.81 6.77 4.32
CA GLU A 141 9.37 7.97 4.94
C GLU A 141 8.26 8.79 5.59
N ASN A 142 8.42 9.09 6.88
CA ASN A 142 7.42 9.83 7.67
C ASN A 142 5.99 9.26 7.52
N GLY A 143 5.90 7.93 7.45
CA GLY A 143 4.64 7.20 7.33
C GLY A 143 4.04 7.15 5.92
N LYS A 144 4.67 7.75 4.91
CA LYS A 144 4.21 7.72 3.52
C LYS A 144 5.04 6.76 2.69
N LEU A 145 4.40 6.03 1.78
CA LEU A 145 5.09 5.18 0.82
C LEU A 145 5.94 6.05 -0.11
N LEU A 146 7.25 5.93 0.05
CA LEU A 146 8.23 6.64 -0.76
C LEU A 146 8.55 5.87 -2.05
N ARG A 147 8.79 4.55 -1.93
CA ARG A 147 9.24 3.72 -3.04
C ARG A 147 8.93 2.25 -2.84
N ALA A 148 8.75 1.54 -3.96
CA ALA A 148 8.63 0.09 -4.03
C ALA A 148 9.58 -0.46 -5.11
N VAL A 149 10.41 -1.43 -4.75
CA VAL A 149 11.46 -1.98 -5.63
C VAL A 149 11.39 -3.51 -5.62
N THR A 150 11.39 -4.13 -6.81
CA THR A 150 11.48 -5.60 -6.93
C THR A 150 12.84 -6.10 -6.45
N ARG A 151 12.95 -7.40 -6.13
CA ARG A 151 14.24 -7.98 -5.73
C ARG A 151 15.32 -7.83 -6.82
N GLY A 152 14.96 -8.02 -8.10
CA GLY A 152 15.92 -8.04 -9.20
C GLY A 152 17.01 -9.11 -8.98
N ASP A 153 18.26 -8.71 -9.12
CA ASP A 153 19.44 -9.58 -8.87
C ASP A 153 19.84 -9.66 -7.38
N GLY A 154 19.12 -8.95 -6.52
CA GLY A 154 19.38 -8.85 -5.08
C GLY A 154 20.22 -7.63 -4.68
N GLU A 155 20.93 -7.00 -5.60
CA GLU A 155 21.68 -5.76 -5.38
C GLU A 155 20.91 -4.53 -5.90
N LYS A 156 20.16 -4.71 -6.98
CA LYS A 156 19.28 -3.70 -7.59
C LYS A 156 18.03 -4.34 -8.15
N GLY A 157 16.93 -3.60 -8.18
CA GLY A 157 15.66 -4.05 -8.74
C GLY A 157 14.94 -2.94 -9.49
N ASP A 158 13.79 -3.27 -10.06
CA ASP A 158 12.95 -2.34 -10.79
C ASP A 158 12.13 -1.48 -9.81
N ASP A 159 12.09 -0.16 -10.05
CA ASP A 159 11.16 0.73 -9.37
C ASP A 159 9.74 0.50 -9.91
N VAL A 160 8.91 -0.10 -9.10
CA VAL A 160 7.52 -0.45 -9.39
C VAL A 160 6.54 0.31 -8.49
N THR A 161 6.96 1.47 -8.00
CA THR A 161 6.19 2.26 -7.02
C THR A 161 4.77 2.53 -7.51
N ASP A 162 4.60 2.93 -8.76
CA ASP A 162 3.27 3.23 -9.31
C ASP A 162 2.41 1.98 -9.48
N ASN A 163 3.01 0.84 -9.83
CA ASN A 163 2.30 -0.45 -9.85
C ASN A 163 1.84 -0.83 -8.43
N VAL A 164 2.72 -0.70 -7.44
CA VAL A 164 2.42 -1.05 -6.05
C VAL A 164 1.33 -0.16 -5.46
N LYS A 165 1.25 1.11 -5.84
CA LYS A 165 0.16 2.01 -5.42
C LYS A 165 -1.22 1.50 -5.83
N THR A 166 -1.35 0.68 -6.87
CA THR A 166 -2.62 0.07 -7.28
C THR A 166 -3.06 -1.07 -6.35
N ILE A 167 -2.15 -1.62 -5.56
CA ILE A 167 -2.43 -2.72 -4.62
C ILE A 167 -3.08 -2.15 -3.36
N ARG A 168 -4.38 -2.37 -3.20
CA ARG A 168 -5.18 -1.73 -2.14
C ARG A 168 -4.83 -2.19 -0.73
N THR A 169 -4.27 -3.39 -0.57
CA THR A 169 -3.79 -3.91 0.72
C THR A 169 -2.47 -3.28 1.18
N ILE A 170 -1.75 -2.59 0.30
CA ILE A 170 -0.55 -1.85 0.67
C ILE A 170 -0.94 -0.42 1.05
N PRO A 171 -0.74 0.01 2.31
CA PRO A 171 -1.09 1.36 2.73
C PRO A 171 -0.16 2.39 2.07
N LEU A 172 -0.73 3.45 1.47
CA LEU A 172 0.07 4.59 1.00
C LEU A 172 0.50 5.49 2.16
N VAL A 173 -0.28 5.46 3.24
CA VAL A 173 0.00 6.17 4.50
C VAL A 173 -0.20 5.20 5.65
N LEU A 174 0.79 5.11 6.52
CA LEU A 174 0.77 4.22 7.69
C LEU A 174 -0.05 4.82 8.83
N HIS A 175 -0.62 3.95 9.65
CA HIS A 175 -1.33 4.28 10.88
C HIS A 175 -0.49 3.93 12.11
N GLY A 176 -0.70 4.65 13.22
CA GLY A 176 -0.05 4.37 14.50
C GLY A 176 1.40 4.89 14.58
N ASN A 177 2.22 4.20 15.38
CA ASN A 177 3.62 4.56 15.58
C ASN A 177 4.52 3.82 14.58
N TYR A 178 5.37 4.56 13.89
CA TYR A 178 6.30 4.03 12.89
C TYR A 178 7.64 4.78 12.95
N PRO A 179 8.75 4.15 12.53
CA PRO A 179 10.03 4.83 12.39
C PRO A 179 9.95 5.92 11.29
N PRO A 180 10.72 7.03 11.42
CA PRO A 180 10.71 8.11 10.41
C PRO A 180 11.08 7.65 9.00
N LEU A 181 11.99 6.68 8.92
CA LEU A 181 12.41 6.05 7.66
C LEU A 181 12.68 4.57 7.94
N PHE A 182 12.03 3.68 7.20
CA PHE A 182 12.29 2.26 7.26
C PHE A 182 11.96 1.56 5.94
N GLU A 183 12.50 0.36 5.79
CA GLU A 183 12.25 -0.54 4.68
C GLU A 183 11.60 -1.81 5.23
N ILE A 184 10.52 -2.25 4.59
CA ILE A 184 9.87 -3.52 4.87
C ILE A 184 9.86 -4.36 3.61
N ARG A 185 10.09 -5.67 3.74
CA ARG A 185 10.10 -6.63 2.65
C ARG A 185 8.95 -7.59 2.77
N GLY A 186 8.46 -8.02 1.63
CA GLY A 186 7.34 -8.94 1.56
C GLY A 186 7.25 -9.60 0.19
N GLU A 187 6.14 -10.27 -0.02
CA GLU A 187 5.82 -10.97 -1.25
C GLU A 187 4.48 -10.47 -1.79
N ILE A 188 4.44 -10.08 -3.05
CA ILE A 188 3.20 -9.73 -3.75
C ILE A 188 2.69 -11.00 -4.40
N LEU A 189 1.45 -11.36 -4.04
CA LEU A 189 0.78 -12.57 -4.52
C LEU A 189 -0.41 -12.18 -5.39
N MET A 190 -0.69 -13.01 -6.37
CA MET A 190 -1.94 -12.97 -7.15
C MET A 190 -2.79 -14.18 -6.75
N PRO A 191 -4.04 -13.99 -6.26
CA PRO A 191 -4.95 -15.10 -6.03
C PRO A 191 -5.19 -15.90 -7.30
N TRP A 192 -5.33 -17.24 -7.16
CA TRP A 192 -5.47 -18.14 -8.31
C TRP A 192 -6.70 -17.81 -9.16
N GLU A 193 -7.79 -17.46 -8.52
CA GLU A 193 -9.05 -17.10 -9.19
C GLU A 193 -8.88 -15.85 -10.08
N VAL A 194 -8.11 -14.86 -9.60
CA VAL A 194 -7.80 -13.63 -10.36
C VAL A 194 -6.90 -13.94 -11.54
N PHE A 195 -5.91 -14.81 -11.35
CA PHE A 195 -5.02 -15.25 -12.43
C PHE A 195 -5.80 -15.97 -13.54
N GLU A 196 -6.72 -16.87 -13.19
CA GLU A 196 -7.57 -17.56 -14.16
C GLU A 196 -8.51 -16.59 -14.90
N GLU A 197 -9.05 -15.59 -14.21
CA GLU A 197 -9.92 -14.58 -14.83
C GLU A 197 -9.14 -13.75 -15.86
N LEU A 198 -7.94 -13.28 -15.50
CA LEU A 198 -7.06 -12.56 -16.43
C LEU A 198 -6.70 -13.40 -17.65
N ASN A 199 -6.45 -14.69 -17.47
CA ASN A 199 -6.18 -15.58 -18.61
C ASN A 199 -7.41 -15.81 -19.47
N ARG A 200 -8.61 -15.93 -18.92
CA ARG A 200 -9.85 -15.97 -19.72
C ARG A 200 -10.07 -14.71 -20.55
N GLU A 201 -9.76 -13.52 -19.97
CA GLU A 201 -9.83 -12.27 -20.72
C GLU A 201 -8.83 -12.22 -21.88
N LYS A 202 -7.60 -12.71 -21.67
CA LYS A 202 -6.59 -12.79 -22.73
C LYS A 202 -6.99 -13.76 -23.83
N GLU A 203 -7.51 -14.92 -23.46
CA GLU A 203 -8.02 -15.89 -24.42
C GLU A 203 -9.15 -15.31 -25.28
N ALA A 204 -10.08 -14.57 -24.68
CA ALA A 204 -11.17 -13.90 -25.40
C ALA A 204 -10.68 -12.81 -26.36
N ARG A 205 -9.47 -12.27 -26.15
CA ARG A 205 -8.81 -11.28 -27.02
C ARG A 205 -7.79 -11.90 -27.98
N GLU A 206 -7.70 -13.25 -28.01
CA GLU A 206 -6.69 -13.98 -28.80
C GLU A 206 -5.23 -13.56 -28.44
N GLU A 207 -4.99 -13.17 -27.18
CA GLU A 207 -3.66 -12.79 -26.68
C GLU A 207 -2.96 -13.99 -26.03
N PRO A 208 -1.60 -14.00 -25.98
CA PRO A 208 -0.85 -15.00 -25.26
C PRO A 208 -1.23 -15.02 -23.77
N LEU A 209 -1.47 -16.20 -23.21
CA LEU A 209 -1.79 -16.38 -21.81
C LEU A 209 -0.58 -16.11 -20.92
N PHE A 210 -0.84 -15.70 -19.67
CA PHE A 210 0.18 -15.71 -18.63
C PHE A 210 0.53 -17.16 -18.26
N ALA A 211 1.82 -17.44 -18.08
CA ALA A 211 2.30 -18.79 -17.72
C ALA A 211 2.21 -19.06 -16.22
N ASN A 212 2.42 -18.04 -15.43
CA ASN A 212 2.40 -18.03 -13.97
C ASN A 212 2.33 -16.58 -13.47
#